data_7624cd52de7a08cf4158dd839b8e5d0d
#
_entry.id   7624cd52de7a08cf4158dd839b8e5d0d
#
_cell.length_a   1.000
_cell.length_b   1.000
_cell.length_c   1.000
_cell.angle_alpha   90.00
_cell.angle_beta   90.00
_cell.angle_gamma   90.00
#
_symmetry.space_group_name_H-M   'P 1'
#
loop_
_entity.id
_entity.type
_entity.pdbx_description
1 polymer ?
#
loop_
_entity_poly.entity_id
_entity_poly.type
_entity_poly.pdbx_seq_one_letter_code
_entity_poly.pdbx_strand_id
1 'polypeptide(L)'
;MKKVYLLAIAILTLLSCKERIKMEKIANLYKEVKYHEQAISYQAEYFIGGCNFEILINGFPIERYYGLGNGALSASVPINTEILKSGLQSWKIRIFPIHINGIPQKMIEGGARVQLKIQAIRFKDNGDIEKISTPVIDFE
;
A
#
# COMPACT_ATOMS: atom_id res chain seq x y z
N MET A 1 8.13 -50.24 -18.66
CA MET A 1 8.30 -48.79 -18.89
C MET A 1 6.99 -48.04 -19.10
N LYS A 2 6.02 -48.53 -19.90
CA LYS A 2 4.72 -47.83 -20.13
C LYS A 2 3.88 -47.56 -18.85
N LYS A 3 3.91 -48.45 -17.86
CA LYS A 3 3.14 -48.28 -16.61
C LYS A 3 3.70 -47.14 -15.72
N VAL A 4 4.98 -46.84 -15.78
CA VAL A 4 5.61 -45.76 -15.01
C VAL A 4 5.22 -44.37 -15.56
N TYR A 5 5.12 -44.25 -16.87
CA TYR A 5 4.66 -43.00 -17.51
C TYR A 5 3.21 -42.68 -17.21
N LEU A 6 2.32 -43.70 -17.16
CA LEU A 6 0.93 -43.52 -16.79
C LEU A 6 0.75 -43.04 -15.35
N LEU A 7 1.58 -43.55 -14.42
CA LEU A 7 1.56 -43.11 -13.03
C LEU A 7 2.06 -41.68 -12.85
N ALA A 8 3.10 -41.28 -13.60
CA ALA A 8 3.63 -39.90 -13.58
C ALA A 8 2.61 -38.86 -14.13
N ILE A 9 1.89 -39.22 -15.19
CA ILE A 9 0.82 -38.36 -15.76
C ILE A 9 -0.35 -38.20 -14.76
N ALA A 10 -0.74 -39.28 -14.07
CA ALA A 10 -1.81 -39.21 -13.06
C ALA A 10 -1.43 -38.34 -11.87
N ILE A 11 -0.17 -38.32 -11.44
CA ILE A 11 0.32 -37.46 -10.36
C ILE A 11 0.35 -35.98 -10.78
N LEU A 12 0.74 -35.68 -12.01
CA LEU A 12 0.74 -34.31 -12.55
C LEU A 12 -0.67 -33.73 -12.66
N THR A 13 -1.68 -34.54 -13.01
CA THR A 13 -3.07 -34.07 -13.06
C THR A 13 -3.66 -33.79 -11.68
N LEU A 14 -3.24 -34.53 -10.64
CA LEU A 14 -3.67 -34.28 -9.26
C LEU A 14 -3.08 -32.99 -8.67
N LEU A 15 -1.88 -32.60 -9.09
CA LEU A 15 -1.25 -31.31 -8.66
C LEU A 15 -1.96 -30.10 -9.29
N SER A 16 -2.44 -30.21 -10.54
CA SER A 16 -3.21 -29.15 -11.21
C SER A 16 -4.55 -28.84 -10.54
N CYS A 17 -5.16 -29.82 -9.85
CA CYS A 17 -6.43 -29.63 -9.16
C CYS A 17 -6.32 -28.70 -7.93
N LYS A 18 -5.15 -28.59 -7.29
CA LYS A 18 -4.94 -27.76 -6.11
C LYS A 18 -4.95 -26.26 -6.43
N GLU A 19 -4.53 -25.87 -7.64
CA GLU A 19 -4.56 -24.46 -8.07
C GLU A 19 -5.98 -23.98 -8.42
N ARG A 20 -6.83 -24.83 -8.97
CA ARG A 20 -8.24 -24.48 -9.25
C ARG A 20 -9.02 -24.13 -8.00
N ILE A 21 -8.84 -24.89 -6.92
CA ILE A 21 -9.51 -24.64 -5.62
C ILE A 21 -9.06 -23.30 -5.03
N LYS A 22 -7.80 -22.91 -5.24
CA LYS A 22 -7.26 -21.67 -4.76
C LYS A 22 -7.83 -20.46 -5.51
N MET A 23 -8.00 -20.56 -6.82
CA MET A 23 -8.62 -19.52 -7.66
C MET A 23 -10.12 -19.32 -7.36
N GLU A 24 -10.86 -20.40 -7.12
CA GLU A 24 -12.28 -20.33 -6.76
C GLU A 24 -12.50 -19.66 -5.41
N LYS A 25 -11.64 -19.90 -4.42
CA LYS A 25 -11.64 -19.19 -3.15
C LYS A 25 -11.38 -17.69 -3.33
N ILE A 26 -10.42 -17.32 -4.17
CA ILE A 26 -10.11 -15.91 -4.47
C ILE A 26 -11.29 -15.24 -5.19
N ALA A 27 -11.88 -15.90 -6.17
CA ALA A 27 -13.03 -15.40 -6.91
C ALA A 27 -14.29 -15.19 -6.03
N ASN A 28 -14.38 -15.87 -4.90
CA ASN A 28 -15.51 -15.77 -3.97
C ASN A 28 -15.22 -14.91 -2.73
N LEU A 29 -14.03 -14.31 -2.61
CA LEU A 29 -13.68 -13.47 -1.45
C LEU A 29 -14.66 -12.32 -1.24
N TYR A 30 -15.26 -11.77 -2.31
CA TYR A 30 -16.25 -10.70 -2.20
C TYR A 30 -17.51 -11.11 -1.41
N LYS A 31 -17.83 -12.41 -1.34
CA LYS A 31 -18.97 -12.93 -0.59
C LYS A 31 -18.71 -12.96 0.93
N GLU A 32 -17.44 -12.89 1.33
CA GLU A 32 -17.03 -12.90 2.73
C GLU A 32 -16.82 -11.48 3.28
N VAL A 33 -16.96 -10.46 2.41
CA VAL A 33 -16.83 -9.06 2.82
C VAL A 33 -18.00 -8.68 3.71
N LYS A 34 -17.70 -8.35 4.96
CA LYS A 34 -18.67 -7.79 5.91
C LYS A 34 -18.63 -6.27 5.77
N TYR A 35 -19.74 -5.69 5.35
CA TYR A 35 -19.88 -4.24 5.33
C TYR A 35 -20.06 -3.74 6.77
N HIS A 36 -19.29 -2.74 7.15
CA HIS A 36 -19.52 -2.03 8.40
C HIS A 36 -20.57 -0.95 8.18
N GLU A 37 -21.42 -0.73 9.18
CA GLU A 37 -22.47 0.29 9.14
C GLU A 37 -21.93 1.71 8.99
N GLN A 38 -20.65 1.92 9.30
CA GLN A 38 -20.00 3.23 9.20
C GLN A 38 -18.81 3.17 8.25
N ALA A 39 -18.79 4.10 7.29
CA ALA A 39 -17.68 4.28 6.39
C ALA A 39 -16.47 4.90 7.14
N ILE A 40 -15.39 4.16 7.26
CA ILE A 40 -14.12 4.64 7.81
C ILE A 40 -13.12 4.74 6.67
N SER A 41 -12.55 5.93 6.47
CA SER A 41 -11.45 6.16 5.56
C SER A 41 -10.16 6.33 6.35
N TYR A 42 -9.17 5.49 6.10
CA TYR A 42 -7.81 5.70 6.57
C TYR A 42 -7.09 6.59 5.57
N GLN A 43 -6.51 7.68 6.07
CA GLN A 43 -5.81 8.68 5.26
C GLN A 43 -4.35 8.74 5.67
N ALA A 44 -3.46 8.68 4.67
CA ALA A 44 -2.06 9.00 4.82
C ALA A 44 -1.84 10.44 4.33
N GLU A 45 -1.61 11.35 5.27
CA GLU A 45 -1.24 12.73 5.01
C GLU A 45 0.27 12.84 5.10
N TYR A 46 0.90 13.43 4.10
CA TYR A 46 2.35 13.55 4.07
C TYR A 46 2.81 14.91 3.54
N PHE A 47 3.98 15.31 4.01
CA PHE A 47 4.78 16.42 3.46
C PHE A 47 6.21 15.93 3.31
N ILE A 48 6.71 15.88 2.07
CA ILE A 48 8.08 15.46 1.78
C ILE A 48 8.68 16.45 0.80
N GLY A 49 9.87 16.96 1.13
CA GLY A 49 10.59 17.92 0.29
C GLY A 49 12.10 17.71 0.32
N GLY A 50 12.79 18.20 -0.71
CA GLY A 50 14.25 18.10 -0.84
C GLY A 50 14.79 16.71 -1.16
N CYS A 51 13.93 15.74 -1.47
CA CYS A 51 14.33 14.38 -1.85
C CYS A 51 13.29 13.74 -2.78
N ASN A 52 13.71 12.72 -3.52
CA ASN A 52 12.81 11.78 -4.17
C ASN A 52 12.34 10.75 -3.15
N PHE A 53 11.15 10.18 -3.33
CA PHE A 53 10.61 9.28 -2.33
C PHE A 53 9.62 8.26 -2.87
N GLU A 54 9.41 7.20 -2.06
CA GLU A 54 8.30 6.26 -2.15
C GLU A 54 7.69 6.08 -0.77
N ILE A 55 6.37 6.10 -0.67
CA ILE A 55 5.63 5.74 0.54
C ILE A 55 4.94 4.40 0.28
N LEU A 56 5.14 3.44 1.17
CA LEU A 56 4.55 2.10 1.08
C LEU A 56 3.74 1.80 2.34
N ILE A 57 2.55 1.24 2.13
CA ILE A 57 1.70 0.66 3.18
C ILE A 57 1.57 -0.85 2.89
N ASN A 58 1.90 -1.69 3.85
CA ASN A 58 1.90 -3.15 3.70
C ASN A 58 2.69 -3.66 2.48
N GLY A 59 3.72 -2.92 2.08
CA GLY A 59 4.55 -3.22 0.92
C GLY A 59 4.00 -2.68 -0.41
N PHE A 60 2.77 -2.14 -0.44
CA PHE A 60 2.19 -1.50 -1.62
C PHE A 60 2.55 -0.01 -1.68
N PRO A 61 3.02 0.50 -2.81
CA PRO A 61 3.31 1.92 -2.96
C PRO A 61 2.00 2.71 -3.08
N ILE A 62 1.81 3.67 -2.17
CA ILE A 62 0.68 4.61 -2.20
C ILE A 62 1.04 5.91 -2.90
N GLU A 63 2.33 6.26 -2.88
CA GLU A 63 2.83 7.45 -3.55
C GLU A 63 4.29 7.26 -3.95
N ARG A 64 4.67 7.89 -5.06
CA ARG A 64 6.04 7.93 -5.59
C ARG A 64 6.32 9.27 -6.24
N TYR A 65 7.47 9.83 -5.94
CA TYR A 65 7.94 11.05 -6.58
C TYR A 65 9.41 10.91 -6.99
N TYR A 66 9.66 11.10 -8.27
CA TYR A 66 10.99 11.12 -8.88
C TYR A 66 11.11 12.35 -9.78
N GLY A 67 10.97 13.53 -9.15
CA GLY A 67 11.02 14.80 -9.86
C GLY A 67 12.44 15.26 -10.17
N LEU A 68 12.52 16.24 -11.04
CA LEU A 68 13.75 16.94 -11.39
C LEU A 68 13.83 18.23 -10.60
N GLY A 69 14.39 18.21 -9.39
CA GLY A 69 14.62 19.43 -8.61
C GLY A 69 14.21 19.36 -7.14
N ASN A 70 14.39 20.50 -6.44
CA ASN A 70 14.17 20.66 -5.00
C ASN A 70 12.70 20.97 -4.64
N GLY A 71 11.75 20.24 -5.20
CA GLY A 71 10.33 20.42 -4.89
C GLY A 71 9.95 19.83 -3.54
N ALA A 72 8.80 20.26 -3.03
CA ALA A 72 8.10 19.60 -1.94
C ALA A 72 6.73 19.14 -2.44
N LEU A 73 6.29 17.97 -1.97
CA LEU A 73 4.97 17.43 -2.26
C LEU A 73 4.23 17.23 -0.95
N SER A 74 2.98 17.70 -0.90
CA SER A 74 2.07 17.49 0.21
C SER A 74 0.73 17.01 -0.33
N ALA A 75 0.26 15.91 0.22
CA ALA A 75 -1.07 15.38 -0.14
C ALA A 75 -1.65 14.54 0.99
N SER A 76 -2.94 14.23 0.85
CA SER A 76 -3.65 13.25 1.66
C SER A 76 -4.22 12.18 0.74
N VAL A 77 -3.86 10.92 0.98
CA VAL A 77 -4.20 9.78 0.13
C VAL A 77 -4.98 8.76 0.94
N PRO A 78 -6.16 8.30 0.47
CA PRO A 78 -6.86 7.19 1.12
C PRO A 78 -6.08 5.89 0.94
N ILE A 79 -5.95 5.11 2.03
CA ILE A 79 -5.15 3.88 2.06
C ILE A 79 -5.97 2.63 2.42
N ASN A 80 -7.30 2.70 2.30
CA ASN A 80 -8.16 1.56 2.64
C ASN A 80 -7.87 0.33 1.76
N THR A 81 -7.49 0.53 0.51
CA THR A 81 -7.19 -0.54 -0.45
C THR A 81 -5.91 -1.31 -0.11
N GLU A 82 -4.99 -0.71 0.64
CA GLU A 82 -3.74 -1.32 1.11
C GLU A 82 -3.90 -2.03 2.45
N ILE A 83 -5.05 -1.81 3.15
CA ILE A 83 -5.39 -2.44 4.43
C ILE A 83 -6.31 -3.63 4.17
N LEU A 84 -5.73 -4.77 3.80
CA LEU A 84 -6.50 -5.97 3.40
C LEU A 84 -7.04 -6.79 4.57
N LYS A 85 -6.62 -6.51 5.80
CA LYS A 85 -7.06 -7.22 7.02
C LYS A 85 -6.89 -6.35 8.26
N SER A 86 -7.65 -6.67 9.31
CA SER A 86 -7.45 -6.07 10.63
C SER A 86 -6.13 -6.51 11.27
N GLY A 87 -5.64 -5.72 12.21
CA GLY A 87 -4.44 -6.01 12.99
C GLY A 87 -3.26 -5.12 12.61
N LEU A 88 -2.05 -5.63 12.86
CA LEU A 88 -0.83 -4.88 12.64
C LEU A 88 -0.63 -4.56 11.16
N GLN A 89 -0.39 -3.29 10.88
CA GLN A 89 -0.05 -2.79 9.55
C GLN A 89 1.41 -2.35 9.54
N SER A 90 2.02 -2.34 8.36
CA SER A 90 3.38 -1.85 8.17
C SER A 90 3.40 -0.64 7.26
N TRP A 91 4.32 0.27 7.53
CA TRP A 91 4.58 1.41 6.66
C TRP A 91 6.08 1.56 6.43
N LYS A 92 6.44 2.17 5.31
CA LYS A 92 7.83 2.45 4.96
C LYS A 92 7.89 3.69 4.08
N ILE A 93 8.83 4.58 4.36
CA ILE A 93 9.23 5.64 3.45
C ILE A 93 10.64 5.31 2.96
N ARG A 94 10.83 5.33 1.65
CA ARG A 94 12.14 5.27 1.00
C ARG A 94 12.45 6.63 0.47
N ILE A 95 13.62 7.15 0.76
CA ILE A 95 14.09 8.43 0.28
C ILE A 95 15.34 8.25 -0.59
N PHE A 96 15.43 9.07 -1.63
CA PHE A 96 16.53 9.01 -2.59
C PHE A 96 17.01 10.43 -2.90
N PRO A 97 18.28 10.60 -3.28
CA PRO A 97 18.76 11.90 -3.75
C PRO A 97 17.95 12.43 -4.93
N ILE A 98 17.87 13.74 -5.04
CA ILE A 98 17.25 14.41 -6.19
C ILE A 98 18.15 14.37 -7.42
N HIS A 99 17.60 14.77 -8.57
CA HIS A 99 18.34 15.03 -9.79
C HIS A 99 18.46 16.53 -9.99
N ILE A 100 19.67 17.02 -10.22
CA ILE A 100 19.92 18.41 -10.61
C ILE A 100 20.41 18.41 -12.06
N ASN A 101 19.69 19.11 -12.95
CA ASN A 101 19.96 19.10 -14.39
C ASN A 101 20.07 17.70 -15.00
N GLY A 102 19.23 16.78 -14.54
CA GLY A 102 19.21 15.38 -15.00
C GLY A 102 20.31 14.49 -14.40
N ILE A 103 21.17 15.03 -13.54
CA ILE A 103 22.27 14.29 -12.90
C ILE A 103 21.84 13.86 -11.49
N PRO A 104 21.81 12.56 -11.17
CA PRO A 104 21.49 12.10 -9.83
C PRO A 104 22.55 12.56 -8.83
N GLN A 105 22.12 13.15 -7.73
CA GLN A 105 23.00 13.54 -6.65
C GLN A 105 23.45 12.32 -5.86
N LYS A 106 24.62 12.37 -5.23
CA LYS A 106 25.17 11.25 -4.46
C LYS A 106 24.61 11.17 -3.04
N MET A 107 24.07 12.27 -2.53
CA MET A 107 23.57 12.39 -1.16
C MET A 107 22.27 13.19 -1.14
N ILE A 108 21.47 12.94 -0.12
CA ILE A 108 20.30 13.75 0.19
C ILE A 108 20.80 15.06 0.82
N GLU A 109 20.27 16.20 0.35
CA GLU A 109 20.65 17.50 0.90
C GLU A 109 20.17 17.69 2.34
N GLY A 110 20.91 18.47 3.14
CA GLY A 110 20.62 18.69 4.56
C GLY A 110 19.33 19.48 4.86
N GLY A 111 18.57 19.88 3.84
CA GLY A 111 17.26 20.53 3.99
C GLY A 111 16.07 19.61 3.68
N ALA A 112 16.30 18.33 3.44
CA ALA A 112 15.21 17.38 3.19
C ALA A 112 14.33 17.25 4.44
N ARG A 113 13.00 17.25 4.22
CA ARG A 113 11.99 17.05 5.27
C ARG A 113 11.09 15.89 4.88
N VAL A 114 10.71 15.09 5.88
CA VAL A 114 9.82 13.94 5.72
C VAL A 114 8.84 13.92 6.88
N GLN A 115 7.56 14.09 6.57
CA GLN A 115 6.48 13.99 7.54
C GLN A 115 5.44 13.00 7.01
N LEU A 116 4.95 12.11 7.85
CA LEU A 116 3.87 11.17 7.56
C LEU A 116 2.93 11.08 8.75
N LYS A 117 1.65 11.27 8.49
CA LYS A 117 0.59 11.14 9.47
C LYS A 117 -0.47 10.20 8.93
N ILE A 118 -0.84 9.19 9.70
CA ILE A 118 -1.92 8.28 9.33
C ILE A 118 -3.04 8.41 10.36
N GLN A 119 -4.25 8.66 9.89
CA GLN A 119 -5.43 8.87 10.73
C GLN A 119 -6.67 8.22 10.11
N ALA A 120 -7.64 7.89 10.94
CA ALA A 120 -8.95 7.42 10.49
C ALA A 120 -9.95 8.57 10.46
N ILE A 121 -10.66 8.71 9.36
CA ILE A 121 -11.76 9.66 9.19
C ILE A 121 -13.05 8.85 9.14
N ARG A 122 -14.00 9.19 10.00
CA ARG A 122 -15.34 8.63 9.99
C ARG A 122 -16.28 9.62 9.33
N PHE A 123 -17.12 9.12 8.44
CA PHE A 123 -18.11 9.91 7.74
C PHE A 123 -19.51 9.57 8.23
N LYS A 124 -20.39 10.58 8.24
CA LYS A 124 -21.84 10.42 8.39
C LYS A 124 -22.44 9.91 7.09
N ASP A 125 -23.69 9.45 7.13
CA ASP A 125 -24.42 8.95 5.95
C ASP A 125 -24.58 10.00 4.84
N ASN A 126 -24.59 11.30 5.21
CA ASN A 126 -24.65 12.41 4.26
C ASN A 126 -23.27 12.78 3.65
N GLY A 127 -22.22 12.09 4.02
CA GLY A 127 -20.86 12.33 3.55
C GLY A 127 -20.05 13.36 4.34
N ASP A 128 -20.63 14.02 5.33
CA ASP A 128 -19.91 14.95 6.21
C ASP A 128 -18.92 14.19 7.12
N ILE A 129 -17.85 14.84 7.49
CA ILE A 129 -16.92 14.30 8.48
C ILE A 129 -17.59 14.28 9.85
N GLU A 130 -17.70 13.10 10.45
CA GLU A 130 -18.21 12.92 11.80
C GLU A 130 -17.09 13.06 12.83
N LYS A 131 -15.96 12.37 12.56
CA LYS A 131 -14.84 12.30 13.49
C LYS A 131 -13.53 12.04 12.76
N ILE A 132 -12.49 12.71 13.21
CA ILE A 132 -11.10 12.41 12.85
C ILE A 132 -10.44 11.80 14.09
N SER A 133 -9.81 10.64 13.96
CA SER A 133 -9.08 10.01 15.07
C SER A 133 -7.81 10.80 15.40
N THR A 134 -7.26 10.58 16.58
CA THR A 134 -5.84 10.87 16.81
C THR A 134 -5.01 10.07 15.82
N PRO A 135 -3.90 10.61 15.30
CA PRO A 135 -3.02 9.87 14.42
C PRO A 135 -2.57 8.56 15.05
N VAL A 136 -2.58 7.48 14.28
CA VAL A 136 -1.97 6.21 14.67
C VAL A 136 -0.47 6.20 14.34
N ILE A 137 -0.05 7.06 13.41
CA ILE A 137 1.33 7.37 13.06
C ILE A 137 1.43 8.88 12.94
N ASP A 138 2.41 9.45 13.61
CA ASP A 138 2.81 10.85 13.52
C ASP A 138 4.33 10.87 13.55
N PHE A 139 4.92 10.98 12.36
CA PHE A 139 6.36 10.88 12.12
C PHE A 139 6.85 12.18 11.47
N GLU A 140 7.90 12.77 12.07
CA GLU A 140 8.58 13.97 11.59
C GLU A 140 10.10 13.80 11.62
#